data_d31d7889dc62f23e9294bb3f1a707ee9
#
_entry.id   d31d7889dc62f23e9294bb3f1a707ee9
#
_cell.length_a   1.000
_cell.length_b   1.000
_cell.length_c   1.000
_cell.angle_alpha   90.00
_cell.angle_beta   90.00
_cell.angle_gamma   90.00
#
_symmetry.space_group_name_H-M   'P 1'
#
loop_
_entity.id
_entity.type
_entity.pdbx_description
1 polymer ?
#
loop_
_entity_poly.entity_id
_entity_poly.type
_entity_poly.pdbx_seq_one_letter_code
_entity_poly.pdbx_strand_id
1 'polypeptide(L)'
;MPYKDKKSDAAVESNKKSNLKYYQKNKKAQLVRNKSKRDLIRDFVHKYKESRGCMDCGEKLPYYVLDLDHREPSEKEFTPSRLYKNGSWSVMRAELDKCDVVCANCHRIRTHEKNHYVIRKQLTGKEEHGPAYTYDS
;
A
#
# COMPACT_ATOMS: atom_id res chain seq x y z
N MET A 1 12.40 -33.51 -14.08
CA MET A 1 12.13 -32.64 -12.93
C MET A 1 13.39 -32.52 -12.10
N PRO A 2 13.97 -31.34 -11.95
CA PRO A 2 15.12 -31.23 -11.08
C PRO A 2 14.69 -31.48 -9.63
N TYR A 3 15.34 -32.45 -9.03
CA TYR A 3 15.22 -32.81 -7.63
C TYR A 3 15.61 -31.62 -6.75
N LYS A 4 14.69 -31.06 -6.00
CA LYS A 4 15.02 -30.10 -4.94
C LYS A 4 15.59 -30.90 -3.78
N ASP A 5 16.91 -30.89 -3.63
CA ASP A 5 17.56 -31.41 -2.44
C ASP A 5 16.93 -30.77 -1.19
N LYS A 6 16.21 -31.58 -0.42
CA LYS A 6 15.78 -31.17 0.92
C LYS A 6 17.06 -31.00 1.73
N LYS A 7 17.42 -29.75 2.00
CA LYS A 7 18.51 -29.47 2.96
C LYS A 7 18.20 -30.22 4.23
N SER A 8 19.16 -30.97 4.74
CA SER A 8 18.99 -31.69 6.01
C SER A 8 18.66 -30.72 7.13
N ASP A 9 17.84 -31.15 8.10
CA ASP A 9 17.43 -30.31 9.24
C ASP A 9 18.62 -29.71 9.98
N ALA A 10 19.73 -30.47 10.08
CA ALA A 10 20.99 -29.99 10.66
C ALA A 10 21.61 -28.84 9.87
N ALA A 11 21.55 -28.86 8.53
CA ALA A 11 22.06 -27.76 7.69
C ALA A 11 21.18 -26.51 7.81
N VAL A 12 19.87 -26.68 7.94
CA VAL A 12 18.92 -25.56 8.17
C VAL A 12 19.19 -24.91 9.51
N GLU A 13 19.38 -25.70 10.57
CA GLU A 13 19.66 -25.20 11.92
C GLU A 13 21.03 -24.52 12.02
N SER A 14 22.06 -25.06 11.38
CA SER A 14 23.38 -24.43 11.29
C SER A 14 23.31 -23.07 10.59
N ASN A 15 22.55 -22.97 9.49
CA ASN A 15 22.34 -21.71 8.78
C ASN A 15 21.59 -20.67 9.63
N LYS A 16 20.56 -21.08 10.37
CA LYS A 16 19.85 -20.19 11.30
C LYS A 16 20.78 -19.62 12.35
N LYS A 17 21.62 -20.46 12.94
CA LYS A 17 22.58 -20.06 13.97
C LYS A 17 23.63 -19.08 13.43
N SER A 18 24.15 -19.36 12.23
CA SER A 18 25.10 -18.46 11.55
C SER A 18 24.47 -17.12 11.18
N ASN A 19 23.26 -17.13 10.65
CA ASN A 19 22.52 -15.93 10.31
C ASN A 19 22.21 -15.09 11.56
N LEU A 20 21.87 -15.72 12.67
CA LEU A 20 21.62 -15.02 13.94
C LEU A 20 22.86 -14.33 14.47
N LYS A 21 24.03 -15.02 14.45
CA LYS A 21 25.31 -14.43 14.84
C LYS A 21 25.68 -13.23 13.95
N TYR A 22 25.55 -13.39 12.63
CA TYR A 22 25.81 -12.32 11.69
C TYR A 22 24.88 -11.11 11.94
N TYR A 23 23.59 -11.36 12.15
CA TYR A 23 22.61 -10.32 12.45
C TYR A 23 22.98 -9.57 13.73
N GLN A 24 23.26 -10.29 14.81
CA GLN A 24 23.64 -9.68 16.09
C GLN A 24 24.87 -8.80 15.98
N LYS A 25 25.90 -9.26 15.25
CA LYS A 25 27.13 -8.52 15.01
C LYS A 25 26.92 -7.24 14.19
N ASN A 26 26.01 -7.30 13.20
CA ASN A 26 25.80 -6.22 12.23
C ASN A 26 24.48 -5.46 12.44
N LYS A 27 23.80 -5.68 13.55
CA LYS A 27 22.43 -5.16 13.82
C LYS A 27 22.33 -3.65 13.60
N LYS A 28 23.26 -2.87 14.14
CA LYS A 28 23.25 -1.40 14.02
C LYS A 28 23.34 -0.97 12.55
N ALA A 29 24.30 -1.53 11.80
CA ALA A 29 24.50 -1.21 10.39
C ALA A 29 23.30 -1.61 9.53
N GLN A 30 22.69 -2.75 9.81
CA GLN A 30 21.48 -3.21 9.12
C GLN A 30 20.27 -2.31 9.40
N LEU A 31 20.08 -1.89 10.65
CA LEU A 31 19.00 -0.97 11.02
C LEU A 31 19.13 0.38 10.30
N VAL A 32 20.34 0.94 10.25
CA VAL A 32 20.61 2.20 9.52
C VAL A 32 20.31 2.04 8.04
N ARG A 33 20.80 0.97 7.40
CA ARG A 33 20.55 0.69 5.98
C ARG A 33 19.06 0.51 5.67
N ASN A 34 18.36 -0.25 6.51
CA ASN A 34 16.93 -0.48 6.34
C ASN A 34 16.12 0.80 6.54
N LYS A 35 16.52 1.65 7.50
CA LYS A 35 15.92 2.97 7.69
C LYS A 35 16.11 3.84 6.46
N SER A 36 17.33 3.93 5.93
CA SER A 36 17.64 4.73 4.73
C SER A 36 16.81 4.28 3.52
N LYS A 37 16.67 2.97 3.30
CA LYS A 37 15.83 2.44 2.22
C LYS A 37 14.37 2.85 2.40
N ARG A 38 13.83 2.73 3.60
CA ARG A 38 12.44 3.12 3.89
C ARG A 38 12.21 4.60 3.68
N ASP A 39 13.16 5.42 4.11
CA ASP A 39 13.08 6.87 3.95
C ASP A 39 13.08 7.27 2.47
N LEU A 40 13.94 6.65 1.65
CA LEU A 40 13.97 6.87 0.20
C LEU A 40 12.65 6.49 -0.48
N ILE A 41 12.07 5.34 -0.12
CA ILE A 41 10.79 4.89 -0.67
C ILE A 41 9.67 5.84 -0.25
N ARG A 42 9.65 6.24 1.01
CA ARG A 42 8.67 7.20 1.53
C ARG A 42 8.75 8.53 0.79
N ASP A 43 9.94 9.08 0.63
CA ASP A 43 10.14 10.35 -0.08
C ASP A 43 9.70 10.26 -1.54
N PHE A 44 9.97 9.13 -2.20
CA PHE A 44 9.47 8.88 -3.55
C PHE A 44 7.94 8.88 -3.60
N VAL A 45 7.27 8.18 -2.68
CA VAL A 45 5.80 8.13 -2.65
C VAL A 45 5.20 9.50 -2.36
N HIS A 46 5.82 10.31 -1.48
CA HIS A 46 5.39 11.69 -1.23
C HIS A 46 5.46 12.54 -2.51
N LYS A 47 6.58 12.51 -3.21
CA LYS A 47 6.76 13.23 -4.49
C LYS A 47 5.82 12.71 -5.58
N TYR A 48 5.59 11.40 -5.62
CA TYR A 48 4.65 10.79 -6.55
C TYR A 48 3.22 11.32 -6.33
N LYS A 49 2.75 11.36 -5.10
CA LYS A 49 1.44 11.93 -4.75
C LYS A 49 1.33 13.39 -5.17
N GLU A 50 2.31 14.22 -4.83
CA GLU A 50 2.31 15.65 -5.16
C GLU A 50 2.35 15.90 -6.67
N SER A 51 3.10 15.10 -7.43
CA SER A 51 3.18 15.21 -8.88
C SER A 51 1.85 14.88 -9.57
N ARG A 52 1.09 13.93 -9.02
CA ARG A 52 -0.22 13.51 -9.54
C ARG A 52 -1.33 14.46 -9.13
N GLY A 53 -1.35 14.89 -7.88
CA GLY A 53 -2.49 15.60 -7.30
C GLY A 53 -3.71 14.69 -7.12
N CYS A 54 -4.84 15.28 -6.77
CA CYS A 54 -6.08 14.52 -6.62
C CYS A 54 -6.69 14.19 -7.99
N MET A 55 -6.94 12.90 -8.22
CA MET A 55 -7.54 12.43 -9.48
C MET A 55 -8.99 12.89 -9.63
N ASP A 56 -9.73 13.03 -8.54
CA ASP A 56 -11.16 13.34 -8.57
C ASP A 56 -11.44 14.84 -8.68
N CYS A 57 -10.83 15.69 -7.85
CA CYS A 57 -11.04 17.13 -7.89
C CYS A 57 -9.97 17.92 -8.67
N GLY A 58 -8.88 17.27 -9.05
CA GLY A 58 -7.79 17.89 -9.83
C GLY A 58 -6.85 18.79 -9.04
N GLU A 59 -7.07 18.99 -7.74
CA GLU A 59 -6.26 19.88 -6.92
C GLU A 59 -4.84 19.34 -6.70
N LYS A 60 -3.85 20.22 -6.87
CA LYS A 60 -2.46 19.96 -6.52
C LYS A 60 -2.25 20.29 -5.06
N LEU A 61 -2.08 19.26 -4.25
CA LEU A 61 -2.04 19.37 -2.80
C LEU A 61 -0.75 18.76 -2.25
N PRO A 62 -0.31 19.16 -1.04
CA PRO A 62 0.79 18.52 -0.35
C PRO A 62 0.52 17.03 -0.09
N TYR A 63 1.60 16.24 -0.04
CA TYR A 63 1.50 14.77 0.12
C TYR A 63 0.69 14.33 1.33
N TYR A 64 0.70 15.10 2.41
CA TYR A 64 0.02 14.75 3.68
C TYR A 64 -1.51 14.89 3.64
N VAL A 65 -2.06 15.55 2.61
CA VAL A 65 -3.52 15.61 2.37
C VAL A 65 -3.95 14.72 1.19
N LEU A 66 -3.01 13.98 0.62
CA LEU A 66 -3.24 13.05 -0.48
C LEU A 66 -3.11 11.61 0.01
N ASP A 67 -4.09 10.80 -0.32
CA ASP A 67 -4.15 9.38 0.00
C ASP A 67 -3.95 8.51 -1.25
N LEU A 68 -3.58 7.26 -1.03
CA LEU A 68 -3.57 6.22 -2.06
C LEU A 68 -4.80 5.34 -1.85
N ASP A 69 -5.74 5.42 -2.78
CA ASP A 69 -6.97 4.63 -2.77
C ASP A 69 -6.90 3.50 -3.79
N HIS A 70 -7.04 2.25 -3.34
CA HIS A 70 -7.05 1.10 -4.23
C HIS A 70 -8.32 1.10 -5.09
N ARG A 71 -8.15 1.00 -6.41
CA ARG A 71 -9.29 0.90 -7.34
C ARG A 71 -10.15 -0.31 -7.01
N GLU A 72 -9.49 -1.46 -6.81
CA GLU A 72 -10.15 -2.70 -6.40
C GLU A 72 -9.66 -3.13 -5.01
N PRO A 73 -10.52 -3.08 -3.98
CA PRO A 73 -10.14 -3.47 -2.62
C PRO A 73 -9.62 -4.90 -2.49
N SER A 74 -10.10 -5.81 -3.36
CA SER A 74 -9.66 -7.21 -3.40
C SER A 74 -8.21 -7.39 -3.85
N GLU A 75 -7.67 -6.46 -4.62
CA GLU A 75 -6.29 -6.49 -5.11
C GLU A 75 -5.27 -5.87 -4.13
N LYS A 76 -5.77 -5.34 -3.02
CA LYS A 76 -4.93 -4.73 -1.99
C LYS A 76 -4.08 -5.77 -1.28
N GLU A 77 -2.78 -5.74 -1.52
CA GLU A 77 -1.81 -6.59 -0.81
C GLU A 77 -1.24 -5.90 0.42
N PHE A 78 -1.01 -4.60 0.33
CA PHE A 78 -0.38 -3.82 1.39
C PHE A 78 -1.15 -2.54 1.71
N THR A 79 -1.13 -2.15 2.99
CA THR A 79 -1.53 -0.80 3.37
C THR A 79 -0.41 0.20 3.01
N PRO A 80 -0.71 1.48 2.75
CA PRO A 80 0.32 2.49 2.46
C PRO A 80 1.45 2.53 3.49
N SER A 81 1.14 2.34 4.77
CA SER A 81 2.14 2.29 5.84
C SER A 81 3.06 1.06 5.76
N ARG A 82 2.60 -0.04 5.19
CA ARG A 82 3.41 -1.25 4.98
C ARG A 82 4.32 -1.16 3.76
N LEU A 83 3.96 -0.35 2.76
CA LEU A 83 4.82 -0.10 1.60
C LEU A 83 6.20 0.40 2.01
N TYR A 84 6.24 1.31 2.97
CA TYR A 84 7.50 1.86 3.47
C TYR A 84 8.30 0.83 4.28
N LYS A 85 7.62 -0.03 5.04
CA LYS A 85 8.28 -1.02 5.91
C LYS A 85 8.97 -2.14 5.14
N ASN A 86 8.43 -2.52 4.00
CA ASN A 86 8.97 -3.63 3.21
C ASN A 86 10.31 -3.31 2.53
N GLY A 87 10.59 -2.03 2.26
CA GLY A 87 11.85 -1.58 1.67
C GLY A 87 12.12 -2.11 0.26
N SER A 88 11.10 -2.60 -0.44
CA SER A 88 11.20 -3.12 -1.80
C SER A 88 10.59 -2.16 -2.80
N TRP A 89 11.42 -1.69 -3.75
CA TRP A 89 10.98 -0.82 -4.83
C TRP A 89 9.99 -1.46 -5.79
N SER A 90 10.19 -2.73 -6.12
CA SER A 90 9.29 -3.46 -7.02
C SER A 90 7.90 -3.65 -6.42
N VAL A 91 7.83 -4.01 -5.15
CA VAL A 91 6.57 -4.17 -4.40
C VAL A 91 5.85 -2.82 -4.29
N MET A 92 6.58 -1.76 -3.96
CA MET A 92 6.00 -0.41 -3.87
C MET A 92 5.42 0.05 -5.20
N ARG A 93 6.15 -0.08 -6.30
CA ARG A 93 5.67 0.31 -7.64
C ARG A 93 4.45 -0.48 -8.06
N ALA A 94 4.47 -1.80 -7.87
CA ALA A 94 3.34 -2.66 -8.19
C ALA A 94 2.07 -2.25 -7.41
N GLU A 95 2.21 -1.87 -6.16
CA GLU A 95 1.08 -1.43 -5.34
C GLU A 95 0.60 -0.02 -5.74
N LEU A 96 1.50 0.91 -6.06
CA LEU A 96 1.12 2.22 -6.58
C LEU A 96 0.32 2.15 -7.88
N ASP A 97 0.65 1.21 -8.76
CA ASP A 97 -0.07 1.00 -10.02
C ASP A 97 -1.52 0.55 -9.82
N LYS A 98 -1.86 0.00 -8.65
CA LYS A 98 -3.22 -0.41 -8.27
C LYS A 98 -4.03 0.73 -7.62
N CYS A 99 -3.39 1.85 -7.31
CA CYS A 99 -3.98 2.94 -6.54
C CYS A 99 -4.22 4.19 -7.37
N ASP A 100 -5.27 4.93 -6.99
CA ASP A 100 -5.47 6.31 -7.39
C ASP A 100 -4.96 7.25 -6.29
N VAL A 101 -4.39 8.38 -6.67
CA VAL A 101 -4.08 9.46 -5.74
C VAL A 101 -5.31 10.34 -5.61
N VAL A 102 -5.83 10.46 -4.41
CA VAL A 102 -7.02 11.27 -4.10
C VAL A 102 -6.80 12.09 -2.84
N CYS A 103 -7.41 13.26 -2.73
CA CYS A 103 -7.35 14.01 -1.49
C CYS A 103 -8.23 13.36 -0.40
N ALA A 104 -7.98 13.70 0.85
CA ALA A 104 -8.71 13.14 1.99
C ALA A 104 -10.23 13.33 1.88
N ASN A 105 -10.69 14.44 1.32
CA ASN A 105 -12.12 14.70 1.11
C ASN A 105 -12.70 13.79 0.03
N CYS A 106 -12.08 13.71 -1.14
CA CYS A 106 -12.52 12.84 -2.21
C CYS A 106 -12.44 11.35 -1.82
N HIS A 107 -11.42 10.95 -1.06
CA HIS A 107 -11.31 9.59 -0.53
C HIS A 107 -12.46 9.25 0.41
N ARG A 108 -12.85 10.19 1.27
CA ARG A 108 -14.01 10.02 2.16
C ARG A 108 -15.32 9.92 1.39
N ILE A 109 -15.50 10.74 0.35
CA ILE A 109 -16.67 10.66 -0.55
C ILE A 109 -16.74 9.28 -1.20
N ARG A 110 -15.64 8.81 -1.82
CA ARG A 110 -15.58 7.46 -2.41
C ARG A 110 -15.94 6.36 -1.41
N THR A 111 -15.42 6.44 -0.20
CA THR A 111 -15.72 5.45 0.85
C THR A 111 -17.19 5.46 1.24
N HIS A 112 -17.78 6.63 1.37
CA HIS A 112 -19.19 6.78 1.69
C HIS A 112 -20.09 6.19 0.59
N GLU A 113 -19.81 6.51 -0.66
CA GLU A 113 -20.55 5.99 -1.81
C GLU A 113 -20.46 4.46 -1.92
N LYS A 114 -19.27 3.89 -1.78
CA LYS A 114 -19.09 2.44 -1.76
C LYS A 114 -19.86 1.76 -0.64
N ASN A 115 -19.81 2.30 0.58
CA ASN A 115 -20.53 1.75 1.72
C ASN A 115 -22.05 1.87 1.55
N HIS A 116 -22.54 3.00 1.06
CA HIS A 116 -23.94 3.22 0.80
C HIS A 116 -24.47 2.25 -0.25
N TYR A 117 -23.69 1.99 -1.30
CA TYR A 117 -24.03 1.00 -2.32
C TYR A 117 -24.12 -0.42 -1.74
N VAL A 118 -23.16 -0.83 -0.91
CA VAL A 118 -23.15 -2.16 -0.28
C VAL A 118 -24.35 -2.35 0.64
N ILE A 119 -24.64 -1.36 1.48
CA ILE A 119 -25.80 -1.41 2.40
C ILE A 119 -27.10 -1.48 1.59
N ARG A 120 -27.23 -0.68 0.53
CA ARG A 120 -28.41 -0.67 -0.31
C ARG A 120 -28.60 -2.00 -1.04
N LYS A 121 -27.54 -2.57 -1.58
CA LYS A 121 -27.55 -3.90 -2.21
C LYS A 121 -27.98 -5.00 -1.23
N GLN A 122 -27.52 -4.94 0.02
CA GLN A 122 -27.93 -5.89 1.07
C GLN A 122 -29.40 -5.76 1.44
N LEU A 123 -29.94 -4.53 1.47
CA LEU A 123 -31.33 -4.27 1.86
C LEU A 123 -32.32 -4.53 0.73
N THR A 124 -31.96 -4.25 -0.52
CA THR A 124 -32.89 -4.28 -1.66
C THR A 124 -32.69 -5.45 -2.62
N GLY A 125 -31.50 -6.08 -2.58
CA GLY A 125 -31.10 -7.11 -3.54
C GLY A 125 -30.93 -6.59 -4.98
N LYS A 126 -31.06 -5.29 -5.23
CA LYS A 126 -30.95 -4.67 -6.56
C LYS A 126 -29.62 -3.96 -6.74
N GLU A 127 -29.02 -4.11 -7.91
CA GLU A 127 -27.86 -3.35 -8.36
C GLU A 127 -28.31 -2.02 -9.01
N GLU A 128 -28.80 -1.09 -8.20
CA GLU A 128 -29.11 0.25 -8.68
C GLU A 128 -27.92 1.17 -8.35
N HIS A 129 -27.45 1.92 -9.35
CA HIS A 129 -26.54 3.04 -9.11
C HIS A 129 -27.27 4.04 -8.21
N GLY A 130 -26.65 4.39 -7.07
CA GLY A 130 -27.23 5.34 -6.15
C GLY A 130 -27.54 6.67 -6.86
N PRO A 131 -28.55 7.42 -6.39
CA PRO A 131 -28.86 8.72 -6.97
C PRO A 131 -27.63 9.64 -6.91
N ALA A 132 -27.33 10.28 -8.04
CA ALA A 132 -26.40 11.39 -8.03
C ALA A 132 -26.95 12.44 -7.05
N TYR A 133 -26.22 12.71 -5.97
CA TYR A 133 -26.54 13.83 -5.11
C TYR A 133 -26.26 15.11 -5.89
N THR A 134 -27.30 15.75 -6.37
CA THR A 134 -27.22 17.15 -6.78
C THR A 134 -27.27 17.97 -5.48
N TYR A 135 -26.16 18.65 -5.18
CA TYR A 135 -26.21 19.73 -4.22
C TYR A 135 -27.04 20.86 -4.85
N ASP A 136 -28.30 20.98 -4.45
CA ASP A 136 -29.03 22.21 -4.66
C ASP A 136 -28.41 23.27 -3.72
N SER A 137 -27.72 24.19 -4.34
CA SER A 137 -27.15 25.37 -3.69
C SER A 137 -28.23 26.35 -3.22
#